data_21d92d9d16885fc1fd1cc9d01729100b
#
_entry.id   21d92d9d16885fc1fd1cc9d01729100b
#
_cell.length_a   1.000
_cell.length_b   1.000
_cell.length_c   1.000
_cell.angle_alpha   90.00
_cell.angle_beta   90.00
_cell.angle_gamma   90.00
#
_symmetry.space_group_name_H-M   'P 1'
#
loop_
_entity.id
_entity.type
_entity.pdbx_description
1 polymer ?
#
loop_
_entity_poly.entity_id
_entity_poly.type
_entity_poly.pdbx_seq_one_letter_code
_entity_poly.pdbx_strand_id
1 'polypeptide(L)'
;MTDKLIMVPGTLFDKNLFKYQLQCLNSKAECYVANNSSSDNLEEVAKNILDKYEGKLSVLGHSYGGIIAFELFRQAPERIGKLILLNTTHKVPNKQTKILFQKFIGMAFLGEFNKITNDNLIDIMLTPENGKNNDL
;
A
#
# COMPACT_ATOMS: atom_id res chain seq x y z
N MET A 1 -18.11 -9.18 17.84
CA MET A 1 -17.28 -9.52 16.65
C MET A 1 -16.10 -8.57 16.65
N THR A 2 -14.90 -9.08 16.65
CA THR A 2 -13.67 -8.29 16.53
C THR A 2 -13.61 -7.64 15.14
N ASP A 3 -13.38 -6.33 15.09
CA ASP A 3 -13.24 -5.61 13.81
C ASP A 3 -12.01 -6.16 13.05
N LYS A 4 -12.19 -6.58 11.82
CA LYS A 4 -11.06 -6.97 10.95
C LYS A 4 -10.45 -5.71 10.33
N LEU A 5 -9.17 -5.49 10.60
CA LEU A 5 -8.38 -4.40 10.01
C LEU A 5 -7.47 -4.93 8.91
N ILE A 6 -7.75 -4.57 7.68
CA ILE A 6 -6.92 -4.89 6.53
C ILE A 6 -6.01 -3.70 6.23
N MET A 7 -4.71 -3.89 6.37
CA MET A 7 -3.69 -2.89 6.06
C MET A 7 -3.11 -3.17 4.68
N VAL A 8 -3.17 -2.19 3.80
CA VAL A 8 -2.69 -2.31 2.41
C VAL A 8 -1.46 -1.41 2.25
N PRO A 9 -0.27 -2.00 2.07
CA PRO A 9 0.96 -1.23 1.93
C PRO A 9 1.04 -0.50 0.58
N GLY A 10 1.93 0.48 0.51
CA GLY A 10 2.26 1.19 -0.72
C GLY A 10 3.14 0.37 -1.66
N THR A 11 3.47 0.99 -2.80
CA THR A 11 4.41 0.41 -3.78
C THR A 11 5.76 0.15 -3.12
N LEU A 12 6.34 -1.01 -3.39
CA LEU A 12 7.63 -1.47 -2.86
C LEU A 12 7.68 -1.74 -1.34
N PHE A 13 6.54 -1.63 -0.66
CA PHE A 13 6.43 -1.97 0.76
C PHE A 13 5.72 -3.30 0.97
N ASP A 14 6.10 -3.98 2.04
CA ASP A 14 5.51 -5.22 2.52
C ASP A 14 4.92 -5.07 3.93
N LYS A 15 4.70 -6.19 4.60
CA LYS A 15 4.17 -6.23 5.98
C LYS A 15 5.04 -5.49 7.00
N ASN A 16 6.33 -5.31 6.74
CA ASN A 16 7.23 -4.64 7.67
C ASN A 16 6.88 -3.16 7.85
N LEU A 17 6.27 -2.52 6.85
CA LEU A 17 5.73 -1.17 6.96
C LEU A 17 4.80 -1.01 8.17
N PHE A 18 4.03 -2.03 8.50
CA PHE A 18 3.03 -2.01 9.56
C PHE A 18 3.43 -2.79 10.82
N LYS A 19 4.71 -3.14 10.95
CA LYS A 19 5.22 -3.94 12.08
C LYS A 19 4.81 -3.37 13.44
N TYR A 20 4.98 -2.06 13.63
CA TYR A 20 4.62 -1.39 14.87
C TYR A 20 3.10 -1.37 15.11
N GLN A 21 2.33 -1.04 14.08
CA GLN A 21 0.87 -1.02 14.13
C GLN A 21 0.31 -2.41 14.46
N LEU A 22 0.86 -3.47 13.86
CA LEU A 22 0.50 -4.85 14.17
C LEU A 22 0.75 -5.17 15.64
N GLN A 23 1.91 -4.80 16.18
CA GLN A 23 2.22 -5.02 17.59
C GLN A 23 1.24 -4.31 18.54
N CYS A 24 0.86 -3.07 18.23
CA CYS A 24 0.00 -2.27 19.09
C CYS A 24 -1.49 -2.61 18.95
N LEU A 25 -1.93 -3.09 17.80
CA LEU A 25 -3.36 -3.24 17.47
C LEU A 25 -3.86 -4.69 17.55
N ASN A 26 -3.00 -5.71 17.52
CA ASN A 26 -3.41 -7.12 17.56
C ASN A 26 -4.24 -7.51 18.80
N SER A 27 -4.12 -6.77 19.91
CA SER A 27 -4.97 -6.98 21.08
C SER A 27 -6.36 -6.34 20.98
N LYS A 28 -6.60 -5.48 19.96
CA LYS A 28 -7.82 -4.67 19.80
C LYS A 28 -8.63 -5.05 18.57
N ALA A 29 -7.97 -5.57 17.52
CA ALA A 29 -8.59 -5.95 16.26
C ALA A 29 -7.86 -7.15 15.65
N GLU A 30 -8.54 -7.88 14.79
CA GLU A 30 -7.88 -8.87 13.92
C GLU A 30 -7.17 -8.13 12.78
N CYS A 31 -5.83 -8.02 12.86
CA CYS A 31 -5.04 -7.24 11.91
C CYS A 31 -4.41 -8.12 10.85
N TYR A 32 -4.59 -7.75 9.59
CA TYR A 32 -4.03 -8.44 8.42
C TYR A 32 -3.32 -7.45 7.50
N VAL A 33 -2.23 -7.88 6.88
CA VAL A 33 -1.60 -7.12 5.80
C VAL A 33 -1.92 -7.79 4.48
N ALA A 34 -2.57 -7.03 3.60
CA ALA A 34 -2.95 -7.53 2.28
C ALA A 34 -1.76 -7.54 1.32
N ASN A 35 -1.77 -8.50 0.40
CA ASN A 35 -0.86 -8.49 -0.74
C ASN A 35 -1.34 -7.46 -1.77
N ASN A 36 -0.53 -6.44 -2.02
CA ASN A 36 -0.81 -5.36 -2.98
C ASN A 36 -0.22 -5.61 -4.38
N SER A 37 0.44 -6.74 -4.58
CA SER A 37 1.14 -7.13 -5.83
C SER A 37 0.64 -8.45 -6.42
N SER A 38 -0.60 -8.84 -6.10
CA SER A 38 -1.20 -10.08 -6.60
C SER A 38 -1.59 -10.05 -8.09
N SER A 39 -1.65 -8.85 -8.68
CA SER A 39 -1.92 -8.61 -10.10
C SER A 39 -1.40 -7.23 -10.49
N ASP A 40 -1.22 -6.97 -11.78
CA ASP A 40 -0.98 -5.65 -12.37
C ASP A 40 -2.27 -4.86 -12.63
N ASN A 41 -3.43 -5.47 -12.38
CA ASN A 41 -4.74 -4.86 -12.49
C ASN A 41 -5.29 -4.49 -11.10
N LEU A 42 -5.56 -3.19 -10.91
CA LEU A 42 -6.07 -2.65 -9.65
C LEU A 42 -7.40 -3.29 -9.21
N GLU A 43 -8.31 -3.51 -10.15
CA GLU A 43 -9.63 -4.11 -9.87
C GLU A 43 -9.47 -5.56 -9.39
N GLU A 44 -8.54 -6.30 -10.00
CA GLU A 44 -8.25 -7.68 -9.61
C GLU A 44 -7.56 -7.76 -8.25
N VAL A 45 -6.62 -6.85 -7.94
CA VAL A 45 -6.00 -6.78 -6.61
C VAL A 45 -7.06 -6.55 -5.54
N ALA A 46 -7.97 -5.60 -5.74
CA ALA A 46 -9.05 -5.32 -4.81
C ALA A 46 -10.01 -6.52 -4.67
N LYS A 47 -10.37 -7.15 -5.78
CA LYS A 47 -11.22 -8.36 -5.77
C LYS A 47 -10.57 -9.48 -4.98
N ASN A 48 -9.27 -9.76 -5.19
CA ASN A 48 -8.53 -10.80 -4.46
C ASN A 48 -8.52 -10.55 -2.94
N ILE A 49 -8.45 -9.28 -2.52
CA ILE A 49 -8.55 -8.90 -1.10
C ILE A 49 -9.97 -9.16 -0.58
N LEU A 50 -11.00 -8.76 -1.31
CA LEU A 50 -12.40 -8.98 -0.93
C LEU A 50 -12.75 -10.48 -0.85
N ASP A 51 -12.24 -11.29 -1.75
CA ASP A 51 -12.46 -12.73 -1.77
C ASP A 51 -11.75 -13.44 -0.60
N LYS A 52 -10.60 -12.91 -0.19
CA LYS A 52 -9.81 -13.49 0.91
C LYS A 52 -10.36 -13.16 2.29
N TYR A 53 -10.90 -11.97 2.50
CA TYR A 53 -11.33 -11.50 3.80
C TYR A 53 -12.83 -11.27 3.84
N GLU A 54 -13.57 -12.20 4.43
CA GLU A 54 -15.03 -12.15 4.51
C GLU A 54 -15.55 -11.14 5.55
N GLY A 55 -16.81 -10.72 5.40
CA GLY A 55 -17.55 -9.87 6.32
C GLY A 55 -17.25 -8.38 6.16
N LYS A 56 -17.55 -7.60 7.20
CA LYS A 56 -17.24 -6.16 7.24
C LYS A 56 -15.76 -5.95 7.56
N LEU A 57 -15.15 -5.01 6.87
CA LEU A 57 -13.74 -4.70 6.94
C LEU A 57 -13.52 -3.24 7.33
N SER A 58 -12.54 -2.99 8.18
CA SER A 58 -11.88 -1.70 8.31
C SER A 58 -10.63 -1.75 7.43
N VAL A 59 -10.42 -0.78 6.56
CA VAL A 59 -9.30 -0.77 5.60
C VAL A 59 -8.39 0.41 5.87
N LEU A 60 -7.10 0.14 6.02
CA LEU A 60 -6.05 1.15 6.10
C LEU A 60 -5.18 1.02 4.86
N GLY A 61 -5.15 2.05 4.02
CA GLY A 61 -4.34 2.09 2.81
C GLY A 61 -3.24 3.16 2.89
N HIS A 62 -1.99 2.77 2.68
CA HIS A 62 -0.85 3.67 2.61
C HIS A 62 -0.42 3.86 1.16
N SER A 63 -0.26 5.11 0.71
CA SER A 63 0.22 5.45 -0.65
C SER A 63 -0.61 4.73 -1.73
N TYR A 64 0.00 3.87 -2.56
CA TYR A 64 -0.70 3.03 -3.53
C TYR A 64 -1.75 2.13 -2.88
N GLY A 65 -1.50 1.64 -1.67
CA GLY A 65 -2.49 0.90 -0.89
C GLY A 65 -3.76 1.70 -0.59
N GLY A 66 -3.66 3.04 -0.55
CA GLY A 66 -4.83 3.92 -0.46
C GLY A 66 -5.66 3.94 -1.74
N ILE A 67 -5.02 3.83 -2.90
CA ILE A 67 -5.72 3.70 -4.20
C ILE A 67 -6.46 2.36 -4.25
N ILE A 68 -5.82 1.28 -3.78
CA ILE A 68 -6.48 -0.03 -3.64
C ILE A 68 -7.67 0.06 -2.66
N ALA A 69 -7.52 0.81 -1.56
CA ALA A 69 -8.58 1.00 -0.57
C ALA A 69 -9.80 1.75 -1.16
N PHE A 70 -9.60 2.73 -2.03
CA PHE A 70 -10.69 3.35 -2.80
C PHE A 70 -11.37 2.34 -3.71
N GLU A 71 -10.61 1.48 -4.37
CA GLU A 71 -11.16 0.46 -5.26
C GLU A 71 -11.95 -0.60 -4.48
N LEU A 72 -11.47 -1.02 -3.29
CA LEU A 72 -12.23 -1.89 -2.39
C LEU A 72 -13.59 -1.27 -2.03
N PHE A 73 -13.59 0.02 -1.68
CA PHE A 73 -14.83 0.75 -1.39
C PHE A 73 -15.74 0.85 -2.61
N ARG A 74 -15.20 1.06 -3.81
CA ARG A 74 -15.97 1.12 -5.05
C ARG A 74 -16.65 -0.22 -5.38
N GLN A 75 -15.94 -1.34 -5.17
CA GLN A 75 -16.47 -2.67 -5.49
C GLN A 75 -17.49 -3.18 -4.46
N ALA A 76 -17.29 -2.89 -3.18
CA ALA A 76 -18.12 -3.43 -2.10
C ALA A 76 -18.31 -2.40 -0.95
N PRO A 77 -18.99 -1.27 -1.21
CA PRO A 77 -19.12 -0.19 -0.23
C PRO A 77 -19.82 -0.65 1.06
N GLU A 78 -20.75 -1.60 0.97
CA GLU A 78 -21.47 -2.16 2.11
C GLU A 78 -20.58 -2.98 3.05
N ARG A 79 -19.44 -3.46 2.53
CA ARG A 79 -18.46 -4.25 3.31
C ARG A 79 -17.41 -3.39 3.99
N ILE A 80 -17.22 -2.15 3.57
CA ILE A 80 -16.19 -1.27 4.11
C ILE A 80 -16.78 -0.39 5.22
N GLY A 81 -16.55 -0.80 6.47
CA GLY A 81 -17.05 -0.08 7.64
C GLY A 81 -16.25 1.17 7.99
N LYS A 82 -14.93 1.12 7.82
CA LYS A 82 -14.02 2.26 8.08
C LYS A 82 -12.94 2.30 7.01
N LEU A 83 -12.60 3.51 6.56
CA LEU A 83 -11.53 3.76 5.59
C LEU A 83 -10.50 4.72 6.19
N ILE A 84 -9.27 4.24 6.33
CA ILE A 84 -8.14 5.00 6.87
C ILE A 84 -7.12 5.18 5.75
N LEU A 85 -6.81 6.42 5.42
CA LEU A 85 -5.98 6.76 4.27
C LEU A 85 -4.72 7.49 4.76
N LEU A 86 -3.55 6.93 4.48
CA LEU A 86 -2.26 7.47 4.88
C LEU A 86 -1.43 7.81 3.65
N ASN A 87 -0.96 9.06 3.56
CA ASN A 87 -0.05 9.54 2.51
C ASN A 87 -0.48 9.10 1.09
N THR A 88 -1.76 9.20 0.79
CA THR A 88 -2.35 8.81 -0.50
C THR A 88 -3.12 9.96 -1.14
N THR A 89 -3.54 9.77 -2.37
CA THR A 89 -4.30 10.76 -3.13
C THR A 89 -5.37 10.09 -3.99
N HIS A 90 -6.48 10.78 -4.16
CA HIS A 90 -7.54 10.42 -5.12
C HIS A 90 -7.33 11.07 -6.50
N LYS A 91 -6.32 11.92 -6.62
CA LYS A 91 -6.06 12.69 -7.85
C LYS A 91 -5.36 11.81 -8.87
N VAL A 92 -5.76 11.97 -10.12
CA VAL A 92 -5.05 11.37 -11.26
C VAL A 92 -3.61 11.94 -11.31
N PRO A 93 -2.59 11.10 -11.48
CA PRO A 93 -1.22 11.55 -11.60
C PRO A 93 -1.06 12.61 -12.72
N ASN A 94 -0.35 13.68 -12.43
CA ASN A 94 -0.01 14.68 -13.44
C ASN A 94 1.00 14.12 -14.47
N LYS A 95 1.26 14.88 -15.53
CA LYS A 95 2.15 14.46 -16.61
C LYS A 95 3.56 14.08 -16.12
N GLN A 96 4.12 14.84 -15.19
CA GLN A 96 5.47 14.61 -14.65
C GLN A 96 5.52 13.30 -13.84
N THR A 97 4.53 13.07 -13.00
CA THR A 97 4.41 11.83 -12.23
C THR A 97 4.24 10.61 -13.14
N LYS A 98 3.46 10.74 -14.22
CA LYS A 98 3.32 9.65 -15.21
C LYS A 98 4.64 9.33 -15.89
N ILE A 99 5.42 10.33 -16.29
CA ILE A 99 6.75 10.14 -16.89
C ILE A 99 7.68 9.44 -15.90
N LEU A 100 7.66 9.84 -14.62
CA LEU A 100 8.48 9.20 -13.60
C LEU A 100 8.12 7.72 -13.43
N PHE A 101 6.84 7.39 -13.37
CA PHE A 101 6.39 5.99 -13.28
C PHE A 101 6.80 5.17 -14.51
N GLN A 102 6.68 5.74 -15.72
CA GLN A 102 7.15 5.08 -16.93
C GLN A 102 8.65 4.81 -16.89
N LYS A 103 9.45 5.75 -16.38
CA LYS A 103 10.90 5.54 -16.16
C LYS A 103 11.14 4.37 -15.20
N PHE A 104 10.45 4.32 -14.08
CA PHE A 104 10.59 3.23 -13.10
C PHE A 104 10.19 1.87 -13.67
N ILE A 105 9.11 1.81 -14.44
CA ILE A 105 8.70 0.60 -15.15
C ILE A 105 9.81 0.15 -16.12
N GLY A 106 10.37 1.08 -16.91
CA GLY A 106 11.49 0.77 -17.81
C GLY A 106 12.71 0.23 -17.07
N MET A 107 13.09 0.84 -15.93
CA MET A 107 14.20 0.36 -15.10
C MET A 107 13.94 -1.06 -14.56
N ALA A 108 12.71 -1.35 -14.13
CA ALA A 108 12.33 -2.67 -13.64
C ALA A 108 12.47 -3.73 -14.74
N PHE A 109 12.03 -3.45 -15.97
CA PHE A 109 12.20 -4.35 -17.12
C PHE A 109 13.66 -4.61 -17.50
N LEU A 110 14.55 -3.65 -17.22
CA LEU A 110 15.99 -3.81 -17.44
C LEU A 110 16.72 -4.53 -16.29
N GLY A 111 15.99 -4.98 -15.27
CA GLY A 111 16.58 -5.63 -14.10
C GLY A 111 17.21 -4.65 -13.09
N GLU A 112 16.99 -3.34 -13.26
CA GLU A 112 17.56 -2.27 -12.42
C GLU A 112 16.65 -1.91 -11.23
N PHE A 113 15.86 -2.85 -10.74
CA PHE A 113 14.86 -2.63 -9.72
C PHE A 113 15.42 -1.98 -8.44
N ASN A 114 16.61 -2.43 -7.98
CA ASN A 114 17.23 -1.87 -6.78
C ASN A 114 17.61 -0.38 -6.92
N LYS A 115 17.90 0.07 -8.13
CA LYS A 115 18.20 1.49 -8.38
C LYS A 115 16.96 2.38 -8.23
N ILE A 116 15.76 1.85 -8.45
CA ILE A 116 14.51 2.60 -8.23
C ILE A 116 14.43 3.06 -6.79
N THR A 117 14.69 2.17 -5.84
CA THR A 117 14.66 2.49 -4.41
C THR A 117 15.86 3.32 -4.00
N ASN A 118 17.08 2.85 -4.26
CA ASN A 118 18.30 3.45 -3.73
C ASN A 118 18.60 4.83 -4.30
N ASP A 119 18.42 5.01 -5.61
CA ASP A 119 18.85 6.24 -6.29
C ASP A 119 17.73 7.28 -6.45
N ASN A 120 16.46 6.88 -6.24
CA ASN A 120 15.33 7.75 -6.54
C ASN A 120 14.31 7.90 -5.40
N LEU A 121 14.10 6.91 -4.57
CA LEU A 121 13.02 6.92 -3.59
C LEU A 121 13.46 7.11 -2.14
N ILE A 122 14.66 6.66 -1.76
CA ILE A 122 15.15 6.76 -0.37
C ILE A 122 15.13 8.21 0.11
N ASP A 123 15.68 9.13 -0.67
CA ASP A 123 15.76 10.56 -0.30
C ASP A 123 14.39 11.25 -0.23
N ILE A 124 13.38 10.68 -0.88
CA ILE A 124 12.01 11.20 -0.87
C ILE A 124 11.20 10.61 0.30
N MET A 125 11.46 9.37 0.66
CA MET A 125 10.68 8.59 1.62
C MET A 125 11.21 8.69 3.05
N LEU A 126 12.51 8.92 3.21
CA LEU A 126 13.16 8.99 4.52
C LEU A 126 13.61 10.41 4.83
N THR A 127 13.62 10.73 6.13
CA THR A 127 14.31 11.95 6.58
C THR A 127 15.83 11.78 6.38
N PRO A 128 16.59 12.87 6.21
CA PRO A 128 18.06 12.80 6.06
C PRO A 128 18.78 12.02 7.19
N GLU A 129 18.21 12.03 8.37
CA GLU A 129 18.72 11.30 9.54
C GLU A 129 18.48 9.79 9.39
N ASN A 130 17.27 9.40 8.98
CA ASN A 130 16.89 8.00 8.79
C ASN A 130 17.52 7.39 7.54
N GLY A 131 17.75 8.18 6.47
CA GLY A 131 18.44 7.71 5.27
C GLY A 131 19.91 7.34 5.50
N LYS A 132 20.51 7.76 6.62
CA LYS A 132 21.87 7.39 7.03
C LYS A 132 21.92 6.20 7.99
N ASN A 133 20.78 5.72 8.45
CA ASN A 133 20.70 4.62 9.40
C ASN A 133 20.69 3.30 8.62
N ASN A 134 21.78 2.54 8.73
CA ASN A 134 21.95 1.24 8.06
C ASN A 134 21.11 0.11 8.70
N ASP A 135 20.39 0.39 9.81
CA ASP A 135 19.59 -0.59 10.55
C ASP A 135 18.08 -0.54 10.14
N LEU A 136 17.73 0.27 9.15
CA LEU A 136 16.41 0.35 8.54
C LEU A 136 16.41 -0.46 7.21
#